data_f12a5db02d67bb218ce39aeacd6803cf
#
_entry.id   f12a5db02d67bb218ce39aeacd6803cf
#
_cell.length_a   1.000
_cell.length_b   1.000
_cell.length_c   1.000
_cell.angle_alpha   90.00
_cell.angle_beta   90.00
_cell.angle_gamma   90.00
#
_symmetry.space_group_name_H-M   'P 1'
#
loop_
_entity.id
_entity.type
_entity.pdbx_description
1 polymer ?
#
loop_
_entity_poly.entity_id
_entity_poly.type
_entity_poly.pdbx_seq_one_letter_code
_entity_poly.pdbx_strand_id
1 'polypeptide(L)'
;MTPPAPAARRPSAALLWVLLAAMGAGPLFNYGVSASSTVVMDRLDVTSGQLGTVMTVVFAAAAVTSLGLGRAADRLSARAQLSIIFGGTAAALVLGAVAPSLPVLYAAAAVAGVTQAISNPTTNRIIRTVVPPERRIGWVGVKQSGVQAAQLVGGLFFPAASLALGWTGAALGAAVLIGALWVLALVAAPPLPGAPPPATGPVGGRRRRDTSPLPATVWFFAAIAFLTGLGMQATNTYLPLFAVETLGMTLVAGGAAAAVSGVVGVLSRIGWSRRMSSGDRPTTLLAVICLGAVAGVAVFLAADLLDLPALLWVGAAVHGLTVLGANVVINAGLLSEVPAERLGRATGANSMGMYAGFALGPLLMGLLRDVTGDYRAGFAVVAAGYLLALGVVLLLRRHVGRRGVDA
;
A
#
# COMPACT_ATOMS: atom_id res chain seq x y z
N MET A 1 -34.65 -36.37 9.34
CA MET A 1 -33.57 -36.32 8.32
C MET A 1 -33.36 -34.87 7.96
N THR A 2 -32.31 -34.26 8.47
CA THR A 2 -31.85 -32.90 8.09
C THR A 2 -31.29 -32.98 6.68
N PRO A 3 -31.71 -32.12 5.73
CA PRO A 3 -31.15 -32.13 4.39
C PRO A 3 -29.63 -31.87 4.46
N PRO A 4 -28.83 -32.55 3.61
CA PRO A 4 -27.38 -32.36 3.61
C PRO A 4 -27.09 -30.91 3.27
N ALA A 5 -26.18 -30.29 4.07
CA ALA A 5 -25.73 -28.93 3.82
C ALA A 5 -25.21 -28.83 2.37
N PRO A 6 -25.58 -27.76 1.62
CA PRO A 6 -25.14 -27.60 0.25
C PRO A 6 -23.61 -27.63 0.21
N ALA A 7 -23.06 -28.52 -0.63
CA ALA A 7 -21.61 -28.66 -0.80
C ALA A 7 -20.99 -27.29 -1.08
N ALA A 8 -20.10 -26.87 -0.22
CA ALA A 8 -19.40 -25.59 -0.36
C ALA A 8 -18.72 -25.55 -1.73
N ARG A 9 -19.24 -24.73 -2.65
CA ARG A 9 -18.65 -24.54 -3.98
C ARG A 9 -17.19 -24.16 -3.78
N ARG A 10 -16.27 -24.90 -4.39
CA ARG A 10 -14.83 -24.57 -4.37
C ARG A 10 -14.66 -23.14 -4.91
N PRO A 11 -13.92 -22.26 -4.21
CA PRO A 11 -13.71 -20.90 -4.67
C PRO A 11 -13.02 -20.92 -6.04
N SER A 12 -13.56 -20.15 -6.99
CA SER A 12 -13.07 -20.12 -8.37
C SER A 12 -11.74 -19.37 -8.47
N ALA A 13 -10.89 -19.75 -9.44
CA ALA A 13 -9.69 -18.99 -9.75
C ALA A 13 -10.01 -17.54 -10.15
N ALA A 14 -11.14 -17.30 -10.83
CA ALA A 14 -11.61 -15.97 -11.18
C ALA A 14 -11.80 -15.07 -9.92
N LEU A 15 -12.32 -15.61 -8.83
CA LEU A 15 -12.44 -14.87 -7.59
C LEU A 15 -11.07 -14.45 -7.03
N LEU A 16 -10.05 -15.32 -7.10
CA LEU A 16 -8.70 -14.98 -6.65
C LEU A 16 -8.12 -13.81 -7.45
N TRP A 17 -8.28 -13.81 -8.77
CA TRP A 17 -7.86 -12.70 -9.63
C TRP A 17 -8.63 -11.41 -9.34
N VAL A 18 -9.94 -11.49 -9.08
CA VAL A 18 -10.74 -10.33 -8.65
C VAL A 18 -10.23 -9.77 -7.32
N LEU A 19 -9.88 -10.62 -6.34
CA LEU A 19 -9.36 -10.16 -5.06
C LEU A 19 -7.96 -9.53 -5.18
N LEU A 20 -7.11 -10.07 -6.07
CA LEU A 20 -5.82 -9.48 -6.41
C LEU A 20 -6.02 -8.11 -7.05
N ALA A 21 -6.89 -8.02 -8.07
CA ALA A 21 -7.20 -6.75 -8.74
C ALA A 21 -7.82 -5.73 -7.77
N ALA A 22 -8.69 -6.14 -6.85
CA ALA A 22 -9.30 -5.28 -5.84
C ALA A 22 -8.26 -4.65 -4.89
N MET A 23 -7.16 -5.36 -4.60
CA MET A 23 -6.06 -4.81 -3.82
C MET A 23 -5.20 -3.80 -4.60
N GLY A 24 -5.13 -3.95 -5.93
CA GLY A 24 -4.36 -3.06 -6.80
C GLY A 24 -5.15 -1.88 -7.35
N ALA A 25 -6.49 -1.93 -7.34
CA ALA A 25 -7.33 -0.92 -7.98
C ALA A 25 -7.06 0.50 -7.47
N GLY A 26 -7.23 0.76 -6.16
CA GLY A 26 -6.94 2.07 -5.58
C GLY A 26 -5.49 2.55 -5.80
N PRO A 27 -4.48 1.72 -5.49
CA PRO A 27 -3.08 2.04 -5.77
C PRO A 27 -2.76 2.36 -7.23
N LEU A 28 -3.51 1.84 -8.20
CA LEU A 28 -3.29 2.13 -9.63
C LEU A 28 -3.38 3.63 -9.95
N PHE A 29 -4.30 4.37 -9.29
CA PHE A 29 -4.37 5.83 -9.42
C PHE A 29 -3.05 6.49 -8.99
N ASN A 30 -2.52 6.12 -7.83
CA ASN A 30 -1.30 6.69 -7.28
C ASN A 30 -0.10 6.42 -8.19
N TYR A 31 0.04 5.16 -8.64
CA TYR A 31 1.13 4.76 -9.53
C TYR A 31 0.99 5.40 -10.91
N GLY A 32 -0.24 5.61 -11.39
CA GLY A 32 -0.50 6.31 -12.63
C GLY A 32 -0.06 7.76 -12.58
N VAL A 33 -0.46 8.50 -11.54
CA VAL A 33 -0.03 9.90 -11.33
C VAL A 33 1.49 9.98 -11.17
N SER A 34 2.10 9.09 -10.38
CA SER A 34 3.56 9.06 -10.20
C SER A 34 4.30 8.76 -11.51
N ALA A 35 3.88 7.72 -12.25
CA ALA A 35 4.54 7.29 -13.48
C ALA A 35 4.34 8.29 -14.65
N SER A 36 3.30 9.14 -14.60
CA SER A 36 3.04 10.21 -15.55
C SER A 36 3.34 11.61 -14.98
N SER A 37 4.17 11.68 -13.95
CA SER A 37 4.37 12.89 -13.14
C SER A 37 4.73 14.12 -13.96
N THR A 38 5.64 14.05 -14.92
CA THR A 38 6.00 15.16 -15.81
C THR A 38 4.79 15.63 -16.62
N VAL A 39 4.06 14.72 -17.25
CA VAL A 39 2.87 15.06 -18.08
C VAL A 39 1.76 15.67 -17.23
N VAL A 40 1.56 15.20 -15.99
CA VAL A 40 0.56 15.75 -15.07
C VAL A 40 0.99 17.13 -14.57
N MET A 41 2.27 17.32 -14.25
CA MET A 41 2.82 18.59 -13.77
C MET A 41 2.74 19.65 -14.87
N ASP A 42 3.17 19.35 -16.08
CA ASP A 42 3.12 20.25 -17.23
C ASP A 42 1.67 20.65 -17.57
N ARG A 43 0.73 19.69 -17.50
CA ARG A 43 -0.68 19.95 -17.83
C ARG A 43 -1.37 20.88 -16.83
N LEU A 44 -1.05 20.74 -15.53
CA LEU A 44 -1.73 21.48 -14.45
C LEU A 44 -0.92 22.68 -13.95
N ASP A 45 0.28 22.89 -14.51
CA ASP A 45 1.24 23.90 -14.07
C ASP A 45 1.48 23.83 -12.56
N VAL A 46 1.87 22.63 -12.08
CA VAL A 46 2.06 22.33 -10.66
C VAL A 46 3.51 21.94 -10.35
N THR A 47 3.94 22.27 -9.14
CA THR A 47 5.30 21.93 -8.64
C THR A 47 5.40 20.49 -8.13
N SER A 48 6.63 20.02 -7.90
CA SER A 48 6.88 18.71 -7.27
C SER A 48 6.25 18.61 -5.88
N GLY A 49 6.29 19.69 -5.08
CA GLY A 49 5.64 19.74 -3.77
C GLY A 49 4.13 19.59 -3.88
N GLN A 50 3.51 20.26 -4.85
CA GLN A 50 2.07 20.13 -5.11
C GLN A 50 1.69 18.72 -5.59
N LEU A 51 2.53 18.06 -6.40
CA LEU A 51 2.34 16.65 -6.75
C LEU A 51 2.40 15.76 -5.50
N GLY A 52 3.34 16.02 -4.59
CA GLY A 52 3.43 15.33 -3.30
C GLY A 52 2.18 15.47 -2.45
N THR A 53 1.53 16.65 -2.46
CA THR A 53 0.27 16.86 -1.72
C THR A 53 -0.88 16.04 -2.30
N VAL A 54 -0.89 15.71 -3.61
CA VAL A 54 -1.88 14.77 -4.18
C VAL A 54 -1.80 13.41 -3.48
N MET A 55 -0.57 12.89 -3.30
CA MET A 55 -0.37 11.62 -2.57
C MET A 55 -0.74 11.74 -1.10
N THR A 56 -0.45 12.88 -0.47
CA THR A 56 -0.88 13.17 0.90
C THR A 56 -2.40 13.09 1.03
N VAL A 57 -3.16 13.67 0.10
CA VAL A 57 -4.62 13.60 0.10
C VAL A 57 -5.13 12.16 -0.03
N VAL A 58 -4.52 11.35 -0.92
CA VAL A 58 -4.89 9.92 -1.04
C VAL A 58 -4.75 9.20 0.30
N PHE A 59 -3.58 9.31 0.94
CA PHE A 59 -3.31 8.55 2.15
C PHE A 59 -3.98 9.12 3.39
N ALA A 60 -4.21 10.43 3.46
CA ALA A 60 -5.01 11.06 4.50
C ALA A 60 -6.49 10.61 4.39
N ALA A 61 -7.06 10.61 3.19
CA ALA A 61 -8.41 10.09 2.96
C ALA A 61 -8.51 8.60 3.32
N ALA A 62 -7.52 7.80 2.96
CA ALA A 62 -7.47 6.39 3.35
C ALA A 62 -7.40 6.21 4.88
N ALA A 63 -6.57 6.99 5.57
CA ALA A 63 -6.42 6.94 7.01
C ALA A 63 -7.74 7.29 7.74
N VAL A 64 -8.34 8.42 7.38
CA VAL A 64 -9.59 8.90 8.00
C VAL A 64 -10.74 7.93 7.76
N THR A 65 -10.89 7.45 6.53
CA THR A 65 -12.01 6.58 6.16
C THR A 65 -11.85 5.16 6.68
N SER A 66 -10.62 4.66 6.87
CA SER A 66 -10.36 3.32 7.40
C SER A 66 -10.99 3.09 8.78
N LEU A 67 -11.13 4.14 9.61
CA LEU A 67 -11.74 4.06 10.94
C LEU A 67 -13.24 3.73 10.88
N GLY A 68 -13.94 4.17 9.84
CA GLY A 68 -15.39 3.97 9.64
C GLY A 68 -15.74 2.83 8.69
N LEU A 69 -14.97 2.66 7.63
CA LEU A 69 -15.25 1.70 6.55
C LEU A 69 -15.22 0.24 7.01
N GLY A 70 -14.44 -0.12 8.02
CA GLY A 70 -14.47 -1.47 8.59
C GLY A 70 -15.86 -1.86 9.09
N ARG A 71 -16.55 -0.96 9.80
CA ARG A 71 -17.92 -1.19 10.30
C ARG A 71 -18.96 -1.13 9.18
N ALA A 72 -18.78 -0.23 8.22
CA ALA A 72 -19.67 -0.12 7.06
C ALA A 72 -19.54 -1.36 6.16
N ALA A 73 -18.32 -1.86 5.94
CA ALA A 73 -18.05 -3.06 5.16
C ALA A 73 -18.78 -4.29 5.71
N ASP A 74 -18.93 -4.42 7.04
CA ASP A 74 -19.65 -5.55 7.64
C ASP A 74 -21.14 -5.56 7.29
N ARG A 75 -21.74 -4.42 6.97
CA ARG A 75 -23.16 -4.26 6.61
C ARG A 75 -23.43 -4.38 5.11
N LEU A 76 -22.42 -4.18 4.28
CA LEU A 76 -22.54 -4.16 2.83
C LEU A 76 -22.38 -5.57 2.24
N SER A 77 -23.08 -5.86 1.13
CA SER A 77 -22.87 -7.08 0.34
C SER A 77 -21.48 -7.07 -0.31
N ALA A 78 -20.96 -8.26 -0.70
CA ALA A 78 -19.68 -8.33 -1.44
C ALA A 78 -19.71 -7.51 -2.73
N ARG A 79 -20.83 -7.54 -3.45
CA ARG A 79 -21.01 -6.75 -4.68
C ARG A 79 -20.91 -5.25 -4.42
N ALA A 80 -21.58 -4.75 -3.38
CA ALA A 80 -21.51 -3.34 -3.01
C ALA A 80 -20.10 -2.90 -2.64
N GLN A 81 -19.37 -3.72 -1.86
CA GLN A 81 -17.98 -3.42 -1.47
C GLN A 81 -17.04 -3.43 -2.68
N LEU A 82 -17.16 -4.42 -3.58
CA LEU A 82 -16.38 -4.48 -4.81
C LEU A 82 -16.72 -3.32 -5.76
N SER A 83 -18.00 -2.88 -5.79
CA SER A 83 -18.41 -1.69 -6.55
C SER A 83 -17.79 -0.40 -6.00
N ILE A 84 -17.67 -0.26 -4.69
CA ILE A 84 -16.95 0.89 -4.09
C ILE A 84 -15.47 0.86 -4.51
N ILE A 85 -14.84 -0.31 -4.50
CA ILE A 85 -13.43 -0.44 -4.89
C ILE A 85 -13.23 -0.11 -6.37
N PHE A 86 -13.85 -0.86 -7.26
CA PHE A 86 -13.61 -0.71 -8.70
C PHE A 86 -14.32 0.51 -9.28
N GLY A 87 -15.60 0.71 -8.95
CA GLY A 87 -16.36 1.86 -9.43
C GLY A 87 -15.80 3.19 -8.90
N GLY A 88 -15.44 3.23 -7.61
CA GLY A 88 -14.78 4.41 -7.03
C GLY A 88 -13.40 4.67 -7.64
N THR A 89 -12.61 3.63 -7.93
CA THR A 89 -11.32 3.82 -8.61
C THR A 89 -11.52 4.29 -10.06
N ALA A 90 -12.48 3.74 -10.79
CA ALA A 90 -12.82 4.22 -12.13
C ALA A 90 -13.26 5.69 -12.10
N ALA A 91 -14.11 6.05 -11.12
CA ALA A 91 -14.53 7.44 -10.92
C ALA A 91 -13.35 8.36 -10.57
N ALA A 92 -12.41 7.93 -9.73
CA ALA A 92 -11.18 8.68 -9.43
C ALA A 92 -10.32 8.88 -10.67
N LEU A 93 -10.14 7.85 -11.48
CA LEU A 93 -9.39 7.95 -12.75
C LEU A 93 -10.07 8.87 -13.76
N VAL A 94 -11.40 8.79 -13.93
CA VAL A 94 -12.16 9.69 -14.80
C VAL A 94 -12.07 11.13 -14.30
N LEU A 95 -12.28 11.36 -13.00
CA LEU A 95 -12.19 12.69 -12.41
C LEU A 95 -10.78 13.27 -12.55
N GLY A 96 -9.75 12.45 -12.32
CA GLY A 96 -8.35 12.85 -12.54
C GLY A 96 -8.02 13.10 -14.00
N ALA A 97 -8.62 12.34 -14.94
CA ALA A 97 -8.44 12.52 -16.38
C ALA A 97 -8.94 13.88 -16.87
N VAL A 98 -10.09 14.31 -16.36
CA VAL A 98 -10.74 15.57 -16.77
C VAL A 98 -10.42 16.75 -15.85
N ALA A 99 -9.57 16.54 -14.82
CA ALA A 99 -9.23 17.59 -13.86
C ALA A 99 -8.62 18.82 -14.56
N PRO A 100 -9.25 20.00 -14.47
CA PRO A 100 -8.71 21.23 -15.04
C PRO A 100 -7.76 21.96 -14.09
N SER A 101 -7.67 21.52 -12.84
CA SER A 101 -6.92 22.18 -11.78
C SER A 101 -6.57 21.22 -10.65
N LEU A 102 -5.61 21.61 -9.84
CA LEU A 102 -5.13 20.82 -8.69
C LEU A 102 -6.23 20.48 -7.65
N PRO A 103 -7.18 21.38 -7.28
CA PRO A 103 -8.26 21.02 -6.37
C PRO A 103 -9.15 19.87 -6.88
N VAL A 104 -9.41 19.80 -8.19
CA VAL A 104 -10.18 18.68 -8.78
C VAL A 104 -9.35 17.39 -8.75
N LEU A 105 -8.04 17.48 -8.98
CA LEU A 105 -7.15 16.33 -8.81
C LEU A 105 -7.10 15.85 -7.34
N TYR A 106 -7.17 16.76 -6.36
CA TYR A 106 -7.31 16.39 -4.94
C TYR A 106 -8.63 15.66 -4.67
N ALA A 107 -9.73 16.06 -5.29
CA ALA A 107 -11.00 15.33 -5.17
C ALA A 107 -10.88 13.91 -5.73
N ALA A 108 -10.24 13.73 -6.88
CA ALA A 108 -9.93 12.42 -7.45
C ALA A 108 -9.06 11.58 -6.51
N ALA A 109 -8.01 12.19 -5.95
CA ALA A 109 -7.10 11.57 -4.99
C ALA A 109 -7.83 11.13 -3.70
N ALA A 110 -8.74 11.94 -3.19
CA ALA A 110 -9.55 11.58 -2.02
C ALA A 110 -10.45 10.37 -2.30
N VAL A 111 -11.10 10.32 -3.47
CA VAL A 111 -11.90 9.15 -3.90
C VAL A 111 -11.01 7.91 -4.00
N ALA A 112 -9.82 7.99 -4.61
CA ALA A 112 -8.87 6.89 -4.70
C ALA A 112 -8.43 6.40 -3.30
N GLY A 113 -8.21 7.31 -2.34
CA GLY A 113 -7.88 6.97 -0.96
C GLY A 113 -8.98 6.18 -0.26
N VAL A 114 -10.24 6.58 -0.42
CA VAL A 114 -11.40 5.84 0.11
C VAL A 114 -11.46 4.42 -0.45
N THR A 115 -11.28 4.26 -1.76
CA THR A 115 -11.32 2.93 -2.41
C THR A 115 -10.19 2.03 -1.95
N GLN A 116 -9.01 2.60 -1.73
CA GLN A 116 -7.85 1.87 -1.20
C GLN A 116 -8.08 1.38 0.24
N ALA A 117 -8.71 2.20 1.09
CA ALA A 117 -8.97 1.87 2.48
C ALA A 117 -9.91 0.67 2.66
N ILE A 118 -10.94 0.54 1.81
CA ILE A 118 -11.92 -0.55 1.90
C ILE A 118 -11.42 -1.87 1.29
N SER A 119 -10.40 -1.86 0.44
CA SER A 119 -9.95 -3.04 -0.31
C SER A 119 -9.50 -4.18 0.60
N ASN A 120 -8.73 -3.89 1.63
CA ASN A 120 -8.18 -4.92 2.53
C ASN A 120 -9.26 -5.57 3.42
N PRO A 121 -10.13 -4.83 4.14
CA PRO A 121 -11.22 -5.44 4.90
C PRO A 121 -12.19 -6.26 4.02
N THR A 122 -12.56 -5.74 2.84
CA THR A 122 -13.43 -6.45 1.89
C THR A 122 -12.85 -7.79 1.47
N THR A 123 -11.61 -7.79 0.97
CA THR A 123 -10.97 -9.01 0.46
C THR A 123 -10.71 -10.03 1.57
N ASN A 124 -10.35 -9.59 2.77
CA ASN A 124 -10.20 -10.45 3.94
C ASN A 124 -11.53 -11.10 4.36
N ARG A 125 -12.64 -10.33 4.33
CA ARG A 125 -13.98 -10.85 4.64
C ARG A 125 -14.40 -11.91 3.64
N ILE A 126 -14.22 -11.66 2.33
CA ILE A 126 -14.55 -12.63 1.27
C ILE A 126 -13.73 -13.90 1.48
N ILE A 127 -12.41 -13.82 1.66
CA ILE A 127 -11.55 -14.98 1.89
C ILE A 127 -12.02 -15.77 3.11
N ARG A 128 -12.30 -15.10 4.21
CA ARG A 128 -12.74 -15.74 5.46
C ARG A 128 -14.05 -16.52 5.29
N THR A 129 -14.93 -16.03 4.43
CA THR A 129 -16.27 -16.61 4.25
C THR A 129 -16.29 -17.77 3.26
N VAL A 130 -15.55 -17.67 2.13
CA VAL A 130 -15.68 -18.64 1.03
C VAL A 130 -14.47 -19.53 0.82
N VAL A 131 -13.32 -19.22 1.44
CA VAL A 131 -12.09 -20.00 1.26
C VAL A 131 -11.88 -20.95 2.46
N PRO A 132 -11.67 -22.24 2.23
CA PRO A 132 -11.35 -23.21 3.28
C PRO A 132 -10.14 -22.77 4.10
N PRO A 133 -10.11 -23.02 5.44
CA PRO A 133 -9.07 -22.56 6.34
C PRO A 133 -7.64 -22.83 5.85
N GLU A 134 -7.42 -24.05 5.29
CA GLU A 134 -6.12 -24.54 4.84
C GLU A 134 -5.53 -23.73 3.68
N ARG A 135 -6.39 -23.07 2.88
CA ARG A 135 -6.00 -22.28 1.70
C ARG A 135 -5.96 -20.77 1.96
N ARG A 136 -6.49 -20.30 3.10
CA ARG A 136 -6.63 -18.85 3.39
C ARG A 136 -5.31 -18.11 3.35
N ILE A 137 -4.25 -18.70 3.93
CA ILE A 137 -2.92 -18.08 3.98
C ILE A 137 -2.38 -17.83 2.57
N GLY A 138 -2.47 -18.84 1.68
CA GLY A 138 -2.04 -18.70 0.29
C GLY A 138 -2.84 -17.63 -0.46
N TRP A 139 -4.18 -17.60 -0.27
CA TRP A 139 -5.05 -16.60 -0.91
C TRP A 139 -4.75 -15.18 -0.42
N VAL A 140 -4.47 -15.00 0.87
CA VAL A 140 -4.04 -13.70 1.43
C VAL A 140 -2.71 -13.26 0.83
N GLY A 141 -1.75 -14.18 0.68
CA GLY A 141 -0.46 -13.89 0.02
C GLY A 141 -0.66 -13.40 -1.41
N VAL A 142 -1.43 -14.14 -2.22
CA VAL A 142 -1.67 -13.78 -3.63
C VAL A 142 -2.42 -12.45 -3.74
N LYS A 143 -3.51 -12.23 -2.99
CA LYS A 143 -4.25 -10.97 -3.07
C LYS A 143 -3.38 -9.76 -2.71
N GLN A 144 -2.49 -9.90 -1.72
CA GLN A 144 -1.61 -8.81 -1.29
C GLN A 144 -0.60 -8.40 -2.36
N SER A 145 -0.26 -9.29 -3.29
CA SER A 145 0.57 -8.96 -4.46
C SER A 145 -0.11 -8.00 -5.43
N GLY A 146 -1.42 -7.79 -5.32
CA GLY A 146 -2.19 -6.87 -6.17
C GLY A 146 -1.67 -5.44 -6.13
N VAL A 147 -1.17 -4.97 -4.97
CA VAL A 147 -0.58 -3.63 -4.86
C VAL A 147 0.66 -3.49 -5.75
N GLN A 148 1.55 -4.48 -5.73
CA GLN A 148 2.76 -4.48 -6.58
C GLN A 148 2.44 -4.78 -8.04
N ALA A 149 1.42 -5.58 -8.32
CA ALA A 149 0.92 -5.76 -9.67
C ALA A 149 0.40 -4.44 -10.25
N ALA A 150 -0.28 -3.62 -9.45
CA ALA A 150 -0.67 -2.27 -9.87
C ALA A 150 0.53 -1.34 -10.08
N GLN A 151 1.60 -1.47 -9.29
CA GLN A 151 2.85 -0.73 -9.51
C GLN A 151 3.52 -1.14 -10.82
N LEU A 152 3.58 -2.44 -11.12
CA LEU A 152 4.09 -2.97 -12.38
C LEU A 152 3.27 -2.44 -13.57
N VAL A 153 1.95 -2.61 -13.53
CA VAL A 153 1.04 -2.13 -14.59
C VAL A 153 1.13 -0.62 -14.72
N GLY A 154 1.08 0.11 -13.60
CA GLY A 154 1.20 1.56 -13.57
C GLY A 154 2.49 2.07 -14.19
N GLY A 155 3.62 1.48 -13.81
CA GLY A 155 4.94 1.86 -14.31
C GLY A 155 5.16 1.58 -15.80
N LEU A 156 4.53 0.54 -16.35
CA LEU A 156 4.66 0.20 -17.79
C LEU A 156 3.61 0.89 -18.66
N PHE A 157 2.35 0.90 -18.21
CA PHE A 157 1.23 1.39 -19.01
C PHE A 157 1.18 2.93 -19.07
N PHE A 158 1.22 3.60 -17.90
CA PHE A 158 0.95 5.03 -17.87
C PHE A 158 1.99 5.89 -18.60
N PRO A 159 3.30 5.65 -18.51
CA PRO A 159 4.25 6.46 -19.28
C PRO A 159 4.03 6.37 -20.79
N ALA A 160 3.88 5.15 -21.31
CA ALA A 160 3.66 4.93 -22.75
C ALA A 160 2.31 5.53 -23.20
N ALA A 161 1.24 5.29 -22.45
CA ALA A 161 -0.08 5.84 -22.75
C ALA A 161 -0.12 7.36 -22.64
N SER A 162 0.57 7.96 -21.64
CA SER A 162 0.60 9.41 -21.47
C SER A 162 1.38 10.12 -22.55
N LEU A 163 2.46 9.53 -23.07
CA LEU A 163 3.19 10.09 -24.19
C LEU A 163 2.37 10.03 -25.49
N ALA A 164 1.58 8.96 -25.70
CA ALA A 164 0.79 8.78 -26.92
C ALA A 164 -0.54 9.55 -26.90
N LEU A 165 -1.22 9.61 -25.75
CA LEU A 165 -2.60 10.07 -25.61
C LEU A 165 -2.77 11.21 -24.59
N GLY A 166 -1.67 11.69 -24.03
CA GLY A 166 -1.68 12.59 -22.88
C GLY A 166 -2.22 11.93 -21.61
N TRP A 167 -2.14 12.65 -20.49
CA TRP A 167 -2.65 12.18 -19.21
C TRP A 167 -4.12 11.75 -19.27
N THR A 168 -4.95 12.55 -19.96
CA THR A 168 -6.40 12.27 -20.11
C THR A 168 -6.63 10.89 -20.74
N GLY A 169 -5.96 10.61 -21.86
CA GLY A 169 -6.13 9.34 -22.57
C GLY A 169 -5.62 8.15 -21.75
N ALA A 170 -4.48 8.30 -21.07
CA ALA A 170 -3.94 7.27 -20.19
C ALA A 170 -4.88 6.96 -19.00
N ALA A 171 -5.38 7.98 -18.33
CA ALA A 171 -6.27 7.82 -17.19
C ALA A 171 -7.64 7.25 -17.59
N LEU A 172 -8.22 7.68 -18.75
CA LEU A 172 -9.45 7.09 -19.28
C LEU A 172 -9.25 5.63 -19.71
N GLY A 173 -8.13 5.29 -20.36
CA GLY A 173 -7.80 3.92 -20.71
C GLY A 173 -7.69 3.02 -19.47
N ALA A 174 -7.06 3.51 -18.41
CA ALA A 174 -7.02 2.82 -17.12
C ALA A 174 -8.43 2.70 -16.49
N ALA A 175 -9.27 3.73 -16.61
CA ALA A 175 -10.66 3.69 -16.11
C ALA A 175 -11.49 2.64 -16.84
N VAL A 176 -11.32 2.46 -18.14
CA VAL A 176 -11.98 1.39 -18.94
C VAL A 176 -11.51 0.02 -18.47
N LEU A 177 -10.20 -0.17 -18.24
CA LEU A 177 -9.67 -1.43 -17.70
C LEU A 177 -10.28 -1.75 -16.33
N ILE A 178 -10.32 -0.77 -15.41
CA ILE A 178 -10.92 -0.92 -14.08
C ILE A 178 -12.43 -1.19 -14.21
N GLY A 179 -13.13 -0.56 -15.15
CA GLY A 179 -14.54 -0.83 -15.46
C GLY A 179 -14.79 -2.28 -15.92
N ALA A 180 -13.93 -2.81 -16.77
CA ALA A 180 -13.99 -4.21 -17.18
C ALA A 180 -13.76 -5.17 -16.01
N LEU A 181 -12.79 -4.88 -15.16
CA LEU A 181 -12.54 -5.63 -13.92
C LEU A 181 -13.71 -5.51 -12.94
N TRP A 182 -14.41 -4.37 -12.90
CA TRP A 182 -15.63 -4.20 -12.10
C TRP A 182 -16.74 -5.16 -12.55
N VAL A 183 -17.01 -5.21 -13.86
CA VAL A 183 -18.01 -6.15 -14.41
C VAL A 183 -17.63 -7.60 -14.04
N LEU A 184 -16.37 -8.00 -14.23
CA LEU A 184 -15.88 -9.30 -13.83
C LEU A 184 -16.07 -9.56 -12.33
N ALA A 185 -15.79 -8.55 -11.50
CA ALA A 185 -15.96 -8.65 -10.06
C ALA A 185 -17.43 -8.85 -9.65
N LEU A 186 -18.37 -8.18 -10.30
CA LEU A 186 -19.81 -8.36 -10.03
C LEU A 186 -20.30 -9.76 -10.38
N VAL A 187 -19.76 -10.39 -11.45
CA VAL A 187 -20.09 -11.77 -11.85
C VAL A 187 -19.45 -12.78 -10.88
N ALA A 188 -18.19 -12.55 -10.47
CA ALA A 188 -17.45 -13.45 -9.59
C ALA A 188 -17.78 -13.28 -8.10
N ALA A 189 -18.45 -12.18 -7.71
CA ALA A 189 -18.75 -11.87 -6.31
C ALA A 189 -19.63 -12.96 -5.66
N PRO A 190 -19.17 -13.56 -4.56
CA PRO A 190 -19.97 -14.55 -3.84
C PRO A 190 -21.14 -13.87 -3.12
N PRO A 191 -22.27 -14.58 -2.95
CA PRO A 191 -23.31 -14.12 -2.05
C PRO A 191 -22.74 -14.14 -0.61
N LEU A 192 -22.37 -12.98 -0.09
CA LEU A 192 -22.07 -12.86 1.33
C LEU A 192 -23.40 -12.60 2.05
N PRO A 193 -23.72 -13.36 3.09
CA PRO A 193 -24.84 -12.99 3.96
C PRO A 193 -24.53 -11.58 4.52
N GLY A 194 -25.51 -10.70 4.45
CA GLY A 194 -25.45 -9.43 5.19
C GLY A 194 -25.15 -9.73 6.66
N ALA A 195 -24.64 -8.73 7.39
CA ALA A 195 -24.50 -8.90 8.84
C ALA A 195 -25.85 -9.40 9.38
N PRO A 196 -25.88 -10.45 10.22
CA PRO A 196 -27.10 -10.82 10.90
C PRO A 196 -27.66 -9.56 11.58
N PRO A 197 -29.02 -9.38 11.57
CA PRO A 197 -29.62 -8.28 12.31
C PRO A 197 -29.06 -8.31 13.74
N PRO A 198 -28.80 -7.14 14.36
CA PRO A 198 -28.32 -7.11 15.72
C PRO A 198 -29.23 -8.03 16.55
N ALA A 199 -28.62 -9.03 17.19
CA ALA A 199 -29.38 -9.99 17.99
C ALA A 199 -30.23 -9.19 18.97
N THR A 200 -31.55 -9.26 18.84
CA THR A 200 -32.52 -8.60 19.71
C THR A 200 -32.70 -9.34 21.04
N GLY A 201 -31.89 -10.38 21.29
CA GLY A 201 -31.82 -11.06 22.57
C GLY A 201 -30.90 -10.34 23.57
N PRO A 202 -31.08 -10.57 24.86
CA PRO A 202 -30.14 -10.07 25.85
C PRO A 202 -28.78 -10.68 25.55
N VAL A 203 -27.93 -9.90 24.89
CA VAL A 203 -26.54 -10.27 24.58
C VAL A 203 -25.86 -10.47 25.93
N GLY A 204 -25.72 -11.73 26.30
CA GLY A 204 -24.92 -12.09 27.45
C GLY A 204 -23.55 -11.45 27.30
N GLY A 205 -23.30 -10.46 28.18
CA GLY A 205 -22.05 -9.72 28.30
C GLY A 205 -21.69 -8.92 27.04
N ARG A 206 -22.06 -7.64 27.00
CA ARG A 206 -21.28 -6.64 26.27
C ARG A 206 -19.82 -6.96 26.59
N ARG A 207 -19.09 -7.62 25.64
CA ARG A 207 -17.62 -7.77 25.80
C ARG A 207 -17.14 -6.37 26.14
N ARG A 208 -16.82 -6.14 27.41
CA ARG A 208 -16.30 -4.87 27.91
C ARG A 208 -15.19 -4.51 26.93
N ARG A 209 -15.33 -3.39 26.23
CA ARG A 209 -14.24 -2.89 25.38
C ARG A 209 -13.02 -2.85 26.29
N ASP A 210 -12.05 -3.69 26.04
CA ASP A 210 -10.78 -3.60 26.76
C ASP A 210 -10.19 -2.22 26.45
N THR A 211 -10.38 -1.30 27.40
CA THR A 211 -9.89 0.09 27.34
C THR A 211 -8.47 0.20 27.88
N SER A 212 -7.89 -0.92 28.33
CA SER A 212 -6.52 -0.92 28.84
C SER A 212 -5.54 -0.39 27.78
N PRO A 213 -4.47 0.29 28.20
CA PRO A 213 -3.48 0.83 27.28
C PRO A 213 -2.86 -0.27 26.42
N LEU A 214 -2.59 0.05 25.17
CA LEU A 214 -1.89 -0.88 24.26
C LEU A 214 -0.45 -1.11 24.77
N PRO A 215 0.08 -2.32 24.64
CA PRO A 215 1.49 -2.61 24.98
C PRO A 215 2.45 -1.67 24.24
N ALA A 216 3.55 -1.29 24.87
CA ALA A 216 4.57 -0.44 24.26
C ALA A 216 5.10 -1.03 22.93
N THR A 217 5.15 -2.35 22.81
CA THR A 217 5.52 -3.08 21.59
C THR A 217 4.72 -2.64 20.37
N VAL A 218 3.42 -2.34 20.53
CA VAL A 218 2.55 -1.85 19.44
C VAL A 218 3.03 -0.51 18.90
N TRP A 219 3.42 0.40 19.79
CA TRP A 219 3.90 1.72 19.41
C TRP A 219 5.27 1.68 18.73
N PHE A 220 6.15 0.74 19.12
CA PHE A 220 7.38 0.48 18.38
C PHE A 220 7.08 0.04 16.95
N PHE A 221 6.18 -0.93 16.74
CA PHE A 221 5.80 -1.37 15.39
C PHE A 221 5.13 -0.23 14.59
N ALA A 222 4.27 0.57 15.20
CA ALA A 222 3.65 1.72 14.56
C ALA A 222 4.67 2.79 14.15
N ALA A 223 5.68 3.07 14.98
CA ALA A 223 6.78 3.97 14.64
C ALA A 223 7.65 3.43 13.50
N ILE A 224 7.96 2.13 13.50
CA ILE A 224 8.69 1.49 12.39
C ILE A 224 7.86 1.57 11.10
N ALA A 225 6.54 1.29 11.17
CA ALA A 225 5.65 1.39 10.03
C ALA A 225 5.54 2.83 9.48
N PHE A 226 5.54 3.83 10.36
CA PHE A 226 5.57 5.25 9.98
C PHE A 226 6.86 5.60 9.24
N LEU A 227 8.01 5.30 9.83
CA LEU A 227 9.32 5.69 9.28
C LEU A 227 9.64 4.95 7.99
N THR A 228 9.39 3.63 7.94
CA THR A 228 9.56 2.85 6.70
C THR A 228 8.55 3.24 5.64
N GLY A 229 7.32 3.54 6.04
CA GLY A 229 6.25 4.01 5.16
C GLY A 229 6.56 5.36 4.54
N LEU A 230 7.11 6.29 5.31
CA LEU A 230 7.55 7.61 4.84
C LEU A 230 8.54 7.47 3.67
N GLY A 231 9.64 6.76 3.88
CA GLY A 231 10.65 6.60 2.84
C GLY A 231 10.16 5.76 1.66
N MET A 232 9.37 4.71 1.92
CA MET A 232 8.79 3.88 0.88
C MET A 232 7.93 4.69 -0.08
N GLN A 233 7.02 5.50 0.45
CA GLN A 233 6.08 6.23 -0.41
C GLN A 233 6.71 7.47 -1.05
N ALA A 234 7.66 8.13 -0.39
CA ALA A 234 8.48 9.18 -1.00
C ALA A 234 9.20 8.63 -2.25
N THR A 235 9.91 7.52 -2.10
CA THR A 235 10.62 6.87 -3.21
C THR A 235 9.66 6.40 -4.31
N ASN A 236 8.59 5.69 -3.96
CA ASN A 236 7.61 5.20 -4.96
C ASN A 236 7.00 6.34 -5.78
N THR A 237 6.75 7.49 -5.16
CA THR A 237 6.13 8.64 -5.82
C THR A 237 7.10 9.34 -6.77
N TYR A 238 8.34 9.53 -6.34
CA TYR A 238 9.29 10.37 -7.07
C TYR A 238 10.33 9.61 -7.89
N LEU A 239 10.40 8.28 -7.79
CA LEU A 239 11.35 7.49 -8.58
C LEU A 239 11.26 7.72 -10.09
N PRO A 240 10.04 7.76 -10.72
CA PRO A 240 9.95 8.09 -12.14
C PRO A 240 10.39 9.51 -12.46
N LEU A 241 10.02 10.47 -11.62
CA LEU A 241 10.36 11.88 -11.82
C LEU A 241 11.87 12.13 -11.62
N PHE A 242 12.47 11.53 -10.60
CA PHE A 242 13.93 11.53 -10.38
C PHE A 242 14.70 10.97 -11.59
N ALA A 243 14.21 9.88 -12.17
CA ALA A 243 14.80 9.30 -13.37
C ALA A 243 14.82 10.28 -14.55
N VAL A 244 13.75 11.05 -14.72
CA VAL A 244 13.63 12.02 -15.83
C VAL A 244 14.41 13.29 -15.53
N GLU A 245 14.15 13.95 -14.39
CA GLU A 245 14.66 15.27 -14.09
C GLU A 245 16.16 15.27 -13.71
N THR A 246 16.62 14.23 -13.01
CA THR A 246 18.00 14.18 -12.51
C THR A 246 18.93 13.34 -13.39
N LEU A 247 18.43 12.18 -13.84
CA LEU A 247 19.27 11.23 -14.61
C LEU A 247 19.08 11.35 -16.11
N GLY A 248 18.28 12.30 -16.60
CA GLY A 248 18.05 12.52 -18.03
C GLY A 248 17.41 11.33 -18.77
N MET A 249 16.76 10.42 -18.05
CA MET A 249 16.14 9.24 -18.63
C MET A 249 14.78 9.57 -19.25
N THR A 250 14.28 8.71 -20.11
CA THR A 250 12.93 8.86 -20.66
C THR A 250 11.86 8.56 -19.59
N LEU A 251 10.66 9.13 -19.74
CA LEU A 251 9.53 8.83 -18.87
C LEU A 251 9.21 7.33 -18.81
N VAL A 252 9.34 6.63 -19.94
CA VAL A 252 9.15 5.17 -20.03
C VAL A 252 10.19 4.43 -19.19
N ALA A 253 11.46 4.85 -19.22
CA ALA A 253 12.50 4.25 -18.41
C ALA A 253 12.28 4.49 -16.90
N GLY A 254 11.86 5.70 -16.52
CA GLY A 254 11.49 6.01 -15.12
C GLY A 254 10.32 5.15 -14.63
N GLY A 255 9.28 5.00 -15.44
CA GLY A 255 8.17 4.10 -15.14
C GLY A 255 8.58 2.63 -15.06
N ALA A 256 9.46 2.18 -15.96
CA ALA A 256 10.01 0.83 -15.92
C ALA A 256 10.83 0.57 -14.65
N ALA A 257 11.57 1.56 -14.14
CA ALA A 257 12.26 1.44 -12.85
C ALA A 257 11.29 1.23 -11.68
N ALA A 258 10.16 1.96 -11.66
CA ALA A 258 9.09 1.72 -10.71
C ALA A 258 8.47 0.31 -10.86
N ALA A 259 8.31 -0.17 -12.10
CA ALA A 259 7.84 -1.51 -12.39
C ALA A 259 8.81 -2.59 -11.89
N VAL A 260 10.14 -2.41 -12.03
CA VAL A 260 11.16 -3.29 -11.45
C VAL A 260 11.02 -3.38 -9.94
N SER A 261 10.86 -2.24 -9.25
CA SER A 261 10.58 -2.24 -7.81
C SER A 261 9.34 -3.06 -7.48
N GLY A 262 8.28 -2.94 -8.28
CA GLY A 262 7.03 -3.70 -8.11
C GLY A 262 7.24 -5.21 -8.24
N VAL A 263 7.93 -5.67 -9.28
CA VAL A 263 8.22 -7.11 -9.50
C VAL A 263 9.06 -7.66 -8.35
N VAL A 264 10.18 -6.99 -8.03
CA VAL A 264 11.06 -7.40 -6.93
C VAL A 264 10.31 -7.36 -5.61
N GLY A 265 9.41 -6.37 -5.41
CA GLY A 265 8.53 -6.26 -4.25
C GLY A 265 7.58 -7.45 -4.06
N VAL A 266 7.04 -8.03 -5.14
CA VAL A 266 6.26 -9.28 -5.04
C VAL A 266 7.14 -10.41 -4.51
N LEU A 267 8.31 -10.59 -5.12
CA LEU A 267 9.26 -11.65 -4.72
C LEU A 267 9.73 -11.48 -3.28
N SER A 268 10.02 -10.23 -2.87
CA SER A 268 10.47 -9.91 -1.52
C SER A 268 9.42 -10.26 -0.46
N ARG A 269 8.14 -9.97 -0.71
CA ARG A 269 7.05 -10.32 0.22
C ARG A 269 6.95 -11.82 0.45
N ILE A 270 7.12 -12.62 -0.60
CA ILE A 270 7.16 -14.08 -0.49
C ILE A 270 8.39 -14.52 0.32
N GLY A 271 9.57 -13.96 0.01
CA GLY A 271 10.82 -14.25 0.71
C GLY A 271 10.74 -13.93 2.19
N TRP A 272 10.33 -12.71 2.55
CA TRP A 272 10.19 -12.30 3.96
C TRP A 272 9.13 -13.11 4.71
N SER A 273 8.00 -13.45 4.05
CA SER A 273 6.98 -14.31 4.65
C SER A 273 7.53 -15.70 4.96
N ARG A 274 8.32 -16.30 4.06
CA ARG A 274 8.98 -17.60 4.30
C ARG A 274 9.96 -17.53 5.47
N ARG A 275 10.76 -16.47 5.54
CA ARG A 275 11.71 -16.27 6.66
C ARG A 275 10.98 -16.13 7.99
N MET A 276 9.86 -15.41 8.03
CA MET A 276 9.00 -15.36 9.22
C MET A 276 8.45 -16.75 9.59
N SER A 277 8.02 -17.54 8.61
CA SER A 277 7.49 -18.90 8.84
C SER A 277 8.57 -19.90 9.29
N SER A 278 9.86 -19.66 8.95
CA SER A 278 10.99 -20.49 9.41
C SER A 278 11.49 -20.12 10.82
N GLY A 279 10.82 -19.19 11.51
CA GLY A 279 11.12 -18.85 12.90
C GLY A 279 12.12 -17.70 13.09
N ASP A 280 12.48 -16.99 12.02
CA ASP A 280 13.33 -15.80 12.13
C ASP A 280 12.65 -14.71 12.98
N ARG A 281 13.43 -14.03 13.82
CA ARG A 281 12.91 -12.96 14.67
C ARG A 281 12.51 -11.73 13.86
N PRO A 282 11.30 -11.17 14.05
CA PRO A 282 10.84 -9.97 13.34
C PRO A 282 11.83 -8.81 13.43
N THR A 283 12.44 -8.60 14.60
CA THR A 283 13.41 -7.52 14.83
C THR A 283 14.69 -7.68 14.01
N THR A 284 15.16 -8.92 13.80
CA THR A 284 16.34 -9.19 12.95
C THR A 284 16.02 -8.90 11.48
N LEU A 285 14.87 -9.36 11.00
CA LEU A 285 14.46 -9.13 9.61
C LEU A 285 14.22 -7.64 9.33
N LEU A 286 13.58 -6.92 10.28
CA LEU A 286 13.37 -5.47 10.16
C LEU A 286 14.68 -4.69 10.16
N ALA A 287 15.69 -5.12 10.95
CA ALA A 287 17.00 -4.49 10.91
C ALA A 287 17.68 -4.68 9.55
N VAL A 288 17.62 -5.89 8.96
CA VAL A 288 18.14 -6.15 7.59
C VAL A 288 17.41 -5.30 6.56
N ILE A 289 16.07 -5.20 6.66
CA ILE A 289 15.25 -4.37 5.76
C ILE A 289 15.67 -2.90 5.87
N CYS A 290 15.81 -2.35 7.08
CA CYS A 290 16.20 -0.95 7.28
C CYS A 290 17.61 -0.67 6.73
N LEU A 291 18.58 -1.54 6.98
CA LEU A 291 19.94 -1.40 6.44
C LEU A 291 19.95 -1.48 4.91
N GLY A 292 19.24 -2.44 4.33
CA GLY A 292 19.10 -2.55 2.88
C GLY A 292 18.36 -1.35 2.28
N ALA A 293 17.38 -0.77 2.99
CA ALA A 293 16.69 0.43 2.57
C ALA A 293 17.63 1.65 2.51
N VAL A 294 18.49 1.82 3.53
CA VAL A 294 19.55 2.84 3.53
C VAL A 294 20.50 2.63 2.35
N ALA A 295 20.94 1.37 2.12
CA ALA A 295 21.79 1.05 0.98
C ALA A 295 21.10 1.39 -0.37
N GLY A 296 19.80 1.11 -0.51
CA GLY A 296 19.02 1.47 -1.70
C GLY A 296 19.00 2.98 -1.94
N VAL A 297 18.80 3.78 -0.89
CA VAL A 297 18.88 5.26 -1.00
C VAL A 297 20.28 5.71 -1.36
N ALA A 298 21.33 5.10 -0.76
CA ALA A 298 22.71 5.41 -1.12
C ALA A 298 23.01 5.13 -2.60
N VAL A 299 22.41 4.07 -3.17
CA VAL A 299 22.54 3.78 -4.61
C VAL A 299 21.83 4.84 -5.46
N PHE A 300 20.66 5.36 -5.06
CA PHE A 300 20.00 6.47 -5.78
C PHE A 300 20.85 7.75 -5.73
N LEU A 301 21.41 8.08 -4.57
CA LEU A 301 22.33 9.21 -4.44
C LEU A 301 23.62 9.02 -5.26
N ALA A 302 24.15 7.80 -5.30
CA ALA A 302 25.31 7.47 -6.13
C ALA A 302 24.99 7.59 -7.63
N ALA A 303 23.77 7.23 -8.06
CA ALA A 303 23.33 7.41 -9.44
C ALA A 303 23.40 8.88 -9.88
N ASP A 304 22.95 9.80 -9.00
CA ASP A 304 22.99 11.23 -9.23
C ASP A 304 24.43 11.80 -9.13
N LEU A 305 25.16 11.47 -8.06
CA LEU A 305 26.48 12.06 -7.79
C LEU A 305 27.55 11.61 -8.79
N LEU A 306 27.44 10.40 -9.32
CA LEU A 306 28.39 9.80 -10.28
C LEU A 306 27.93 9.93 -11.73
N ASP A 307 26.75 10.53 -11.97
CA ASP A 307 26.12 10.58 -13.29
C ASP A 307 26.03 9.20 -13.97
N LEU A 308 25.55 8.20 -13.20
CA LEU A 308 25.43 6.80 -13.64
C LEU A 308 23.98 6.35 -13.58
N PRO A 309 23.16 6.64 -14.63
CA PRO A 309 21.74 6.26 -14.68
C PRO A 309 21.48 4.76 -14.51
N ALA A 310 22.43 3.90 -14.85
CA ALA A 310 22.33 2.45 -14.67
C ALA A 310 22.10 2.04 -13.19
N LEU A 311 22.62 2.81 -12.24
CA LEU A 311 22.42 2.56 -10.81
C LEU A 311 20.97 2.73 -10.36
N LEU A 312 20.14 3.46 -11.11
CA LEU A 312 18.69 3.56 -10.85
C LEU A 312 18.05 2.17 -10.75
N TRP A 313 18.39 1.26 -11.65
CA TRP A 313 17.84 -0.09 -11.68
C TRP A 313 18.23 -0.91 -10.45
N VAL A 314 19.48 -0.77 -10.02
CA VAL A 314 19.98 -1.41 -8.80
C VAL A 314 19.26 -0.84 -7.57
N GLY A 315 19.16 0.48 -7.47
CA GLY A 315 18.43 1.15 -6.39
C GLY A 315 16.96 0.73 -6.35
N ALA A 316 16.28 0.68 -7.50
CA ALA A 316 14.90 0.23 -7.63
C ALA A 316 14.72 -1.23 -7.18
N ALA A 317 15.65 -2.13 -7.56
CA ALA A 317 15.61 -3.52 -7.13
C ALA A 317 15.84 -3.65 -5.62
N VAL A 318 16.84 -2.95 -5.05
CA VAL A 318 17.12 -2.97 -3.60
C VAL A 318 15.93 -2.39 -2.81
N HIS A 319 15.31 -1.30 -3.27
CA HIS A 319 14.10 -0.73 -2.68
C HIS A 319 12.95 -1.76 -2.70
N GLY A 320 12.71 -2.42 -3.85
CA GLY A 320 11.71 -3.47 -3.97
C GLY A 320 11.98 -4.66 -3.04
N LEU A 321 13.24 -5.09 -2.94
CA LEU A 321 13.65 -6.24 -2.12
C LEU A 321 13.45 -5.98 -0.62
N THR A 322 13.64 -4.76 -0.18
CA THR A 322 13.66 -4.39 1.24
C THR A 322 12.35 -3.75 1.69
N VAL A 323 12.12 -2.51 1.36
CA VAL A 323 11.06 -1.68 1.96
C VAL A 323 9.67 -2.15 1.56
N LEU A 324 9.46 -2.61 0.31
CA LEU A 324 8.14 -3.09 -0.13
C LEU A 324 7.71 -4.36 0.60
N GLY A 325 8.64 -5.10 1.19
CA GLY A 325 8.37 -6.26 2.04
C GLY A 325 8.20 -5.95 3.53
N ALA A 326 8.57 -4.75 4.00
CA ALA A 326 8.59 -4.41 5.43
C ALA A 326 7.26 -4.67 6.15
N ASN A 327 6.13 -4.32 5.51
CA ASN A 327 4.80 -4.52 6.08
C ASN A 327 4.46 -5.98 6.39
N VAL A 328 5.03 -6.94 5.67
CA VAL A 328 4.83 -8.38 5.94
C VAL A 328 5.45 -8.73 7.29
N VAL A 329 6.69 -8.28 7.52
CA VAL A 329 7.42 -8.56 8.77
C VAL A 329 6.81 -7.80 9.94
N ILE A 330 6.43 -6.53 9.75
CA ILE A 330 5.75 -5.72 10.78
C ILE A 330 4.45 -6.38 11.24
N ASN A 331 3.58 -6.77 10.29
CA ASN A 331 2.30 -7.39 10.62
C ASN A 331 2.48 -8.77 11.29
N ALA A 332 3.42 -9.57 10.81
CA ALA A 332 3.72 -10.86 11.42
C ALA A 332 4.29 -10.70 12.84
N GLY A 333 5.20 -9.75 13.05
CA GLY A 333 5.73 -9.40 14.36
C GLY A 333 4.66 -8.91 15.32
N LEU A 334 3.72 -8.10 14.83
CA LEU A 334 2.59 -7.64 15.64
C LEU A 334 1.69 -8.81 16.08
N LEU A 335 1.45 -9.78 15.18
CA LEU A 335 0.67 -10.97 15.45
C LEU A 335 1.34 -11.87 16.51
N SER A 336 2.68 -11.96 16.53
CA SER A 336 3.40 -12.80 17.48
C SER A 336 3.52 -12.16 18.88
N GLU A 337 3.50 -10.82 18.97
CA GLU A 337 3.80 -10.10 20.22
C GLU A 337 2.55 -9.55 20.93
N VAL A 338 1.38 -9.58 20.28
CA VAL A 338 0.16 -8.95 20.82
C VAL A 338 -0.93 -9.99 21.05
N PRO A 339 -1.53 -10.03 22.27
CA PRO A 339 -2.66 -10.90 22.56
C PRO A 339 -3.84 -10.70 21.58
N ALA A 340 -4.54 -11.80 21.25
CA ALA A 340 -5.61 -11.81 20.24
C ALA A 340 -6.72 -10.79 20.53
N GLU A 341 -7.03 -10.55 21.83
CA GLU A 341 -8.07 -9.62 22.27
C GLU A 341 -7.75 -8.15 21.90
N ARG A 342 -6.47 -7.81 21.82
CA ARG A 342 -5.96 -6.45 21.52
C ARG A 342 -5.49 -6.28 20.09
N LEU A 343 -5.43 -7.36 19.33
CA LEU A 343 -4.84 -7.38 17.98
C LEU A 343 -5.53 -6.40 17.03
N GLY A 344 -6.86 -6.28 17.10
CA GLY A 344 -7.61 -5.31 16.26
C GLY A 344 -7.20 -3.86 16.51
N ARG A 345 -7.02 -3.47 17.79
CA ARG A 345 -6.56 -2.12 18.16
C ARG A 345 -5.10 -1.90 17.77
N ALA A 346 -4.26 -2.92 17.96
CA ALA A 346 -2.86 -2.88 17.61
C ALA A 346 -2.66 -2.73 16.09
N THR A 347 -3.41 -3.49 15.29
CA THR A 347 -3.40 -3.36 13.82
C THR A 347 -3.89 -1.98 13.37
N GLY A 348 -4.90 -1.42 14.07
CA GLY A 348 -5.37 -0.04 13.81
C GLY A 348 -4.28 1.00 14.06
N ALA A 349 -3.58 0.92 15.19
CA ALA A 349 -2.47 1.82 15.53
C ALA A 349 -1.31 1.69 14.51
N ASN A 350 -0.97 0.46 14.11
CA ASN A 350 0.04 0.21 13.08
C ASN A 350 -0.35 0.80 11.72
N SER A 351 -1.61 0.61 11.30
CA SER A 351 -2.11 1.18 10.04
C SER A 351 -2.12 2.71 10.07
N MET A 352 -2.45 3.33 11.20
CA MET A 352 -2.38 4.78 11.39
C MET A 352 -0.95 5.29 11.19
N GLY A 353 0.04 4.64 11.83
CA GLY A 353 1.45 4.97 11.63
C GLY A 353 1.86 4.84 10.16
N MET A 354 1.54 3.73 9.52
CA MET A 354 1.84 3.48 8.12
C MET A 354 1.25 4.55 7.18
N TYR A 355 -0.05 4.85 7.30
CA TYR A 355 -0.69 5.85 6.43
C TYR A 355 -0.21 7.27 6.71
N ALA A 356 0.11 7.61 7.96
CA ALA A 356 0.75 8.89 8.28
C ALA A 356 2.12 9.03 7.60
N GLY A 357 2.93 7.96 7.61
CA GLY A 357 4.20 7.92 6.87
C GLY A 357 3.99 8.05 5.36
N PHE A 358 3.03 7.32 4.80
CA PHE A 358 2.67 7.40 3.37
C PHE A 358 2.21 8.79 2.94
N ALA A 359 1.50 9.51 3.80
CA ALA A 359 1.06 10.86 3.53
C ALA A 359 2.21 11.88 3.60
N LEU A 360 3.08 11.74 4.62
CA LEU A 360 4.12 12.71 4.89
C LEU A 360 5.34 12.55 3.95
N GLY A 361 5.66 11.32 3.55
CA GLY A 361 6.85 11.04 2.74
C GLY A 361 6.89 11.81 1.41
N PRO A 362 5.88 11.67 0.54
CA PRO A 362 5.82 12.41 -0.72
C PRO A 362 5.77 13.93 -0.51
N LEU A 363 5.05 14.40 0.50
CA LEU A 363 4.99 15.82 0.84
C LEU A 363 6.38 16.38 1.12
N LEU A 364 7.13 15.74 2.02
CA LEU A 364 8.47 16.19 2.38
C LEU A 364 9.43 16.14 1.19
N MET A 365 9.43 15.05 0.42
CA MET A 365 10.29 14.91 -0.76
C MET A 365 10.01 16.02 -1.78
N GLY A 366 8.74 16.30 -2.08
CA GLY A 366 8.37 17.31 -3.05
C GLY A 366 8.67 18.74 -2.58
N LEU A 367 8.35 19.07 -1.31
CA LEU A 367 8.68 20.37 -0.75
C LEU A 367 10.20 20.63 -0.71
N LEU A 368 10.99 19.62 -0.32
CA LEU A 368 12.45 19.73 -0.35
C LEU A 368 12.95 19.92 -1.79
N ARG A 369 12.40 19.17 -2.77
CA ARG A 369 12.72 19.35 -4.19
C ARG A 369 12.43 20.78 -4.66
N ASP A 370 11.29 21.36 -4.29
CA ASP A 370 10.92 22.73 -4.68
C ASP A 370 11.87 23.78 -4.07
N VAL A 371 12.35 23.55 -2.82
CA VAL A 371 13.24 24.50 -2.11
C VAL A 371 14.70 24.35 -2.53
N THR A 372 15.19 23.12 -2.68
CA THR A 372 16.62 22.86 -2.94
C THR A 372 16.98 22.77 -4.43
N GLY A 373 15.99 22.53 -5.27
CA GLY A 373 16.19 22.36 -6.71
C GLY A 373 16.62 20.93 -7.11
N ASP A 374 16.85 20.02 -6.15
CA ASP A 374 17.27 18.63 -6.39
C ASP A 374 16.60 17.64 -5.43
N TYR A 375 16.82 16.33 -5.63
CA TYR A 375 16.26 15.27 -4.78
C TYR A 375 17.18 14.84 -3.63
N ARG A 376 18.41 15.37 -3.52
CA ARG A 376 19.44 14.93 -2.55
C ARG A 376 18.96 15.13 -1.12
N ALA A 377 18.41 16.32 -0.82
CA ALA A 377 17.86 16.61 0.51
C ALA A 377 16.69 15.67 0.85
N GLY A 378 15.80 15.40 -0.11
CA GLY A 378 14.70 14.47 0.06
C GLY A 378 15.16 13.04 0.33
N PHE A 379 16.13 12.53 -0.44
CA PHE A 379 16.72 11.22 -0.20
C PHE A 379 17.50 11.16 1.11
N ALA A 380 18.17 12.24 1.55
CA ALA A 380 18.81 12.30 2.85
C ALA A 380 17.79 12.17 4.00
N VAL A 381 16.63 12.82 3.90
CA VAL A 381 15.52 12.66 4.87
C VAL A 381 14.99 11.23 4.86
N VAL A 382 14.85 10.61 3.70
CA VAL A 382 14.43 9.19 3.58
C VAL A 382 15.46 8.27 4.24
N ALA A 383 16.75 8.46 3.99
CA ALA A 383 17.82 7.69 4.63
C ALA A 383 17.83 7.87 6.16
N ALA A 384 17.68 9.11 6.64
CA ALA A 384 17.56 9.41 8.07
C ALA A 384 16.33 8.71 8.67
N GLY A 385 15.19 8.70 7.98
CA GLY A 385 14.00 7.95 8.37
C GLY A 385 14.26 6.44 8.54
N TYR A 386 14.99 5.82 7.62
CA TYR A 386 15.34 4.40 7.72
C TYR A 386 16.37 4.12 8.82
N LEU A 387 17.32 5.02 9.06
CA LEU A 387 18.25 4.91 10.19
C LEU A 387 17.52 5.07 11.54
N LEU A 388 16.58 5.99 11.63
CA LEU A 388 15.72 6.13 12.80
C LEU A 388 14.85 4.86 13.02
N ALA A 389 14.29 4.31 11.93
CA ALA A 389 13.56 3.04 11.99
C ALA A 389 14.45 1.91 12.53
N LEU A 390 15.70 1.81 12.06
CA LEU A 390 16.67 0.87 12.58
C LEU A 390 16.91 1.09 14.08
N GLY A 391 17.08 2.32 14.53
CA GLY A 391 17.21 2.66 15.95
C GLY A 391 16.01 2.17 16.76
N VAL A 392 14.79 2.41 16.27
CA VAL A 392 13.54 1.93 16.90
C VAL A 392 13.47 0.40 16.94
N VAL A 393 13.91 -0.29 15.87
CA VAL A 393 14.01 -1.76 15.83
C VAL A 393 14.97 -2.29 16.89
N LEU A 394 16.12 -1.65 17.06
CA LEU A 394 17.11 -2.05 18.09
C LEU A 394 16.59 -1.82 19.51
N LEU A 395 15.83 -0.74 19.72
CA LEU A 395 15.14 -0.49 21.00
C LEU A 395 14.06 -1.55 21.27
N LEU A 396 13.25 -1.89 20.25
CA LEU A 396 12.25 -2.95 20.33
C LEU A 396 12.92 -4.29 20.69
N ARG A 397 14.03 -4.63 20.04
CA ARG A 397 14.79 -5.86 20.33
C ARG A 397 15.24 -5.94 21.79
N ARG A 398 15.73 -4.82 22.35
CA ARG A 398 16.11 -4.72 23.77
C ARG A 398 14.90 -4.85 24.69
N HIS A 399 13.77 -4.24 24.33
CA HIS A 399 12.54 -4.28 25.12
C HIS A 399 11.95 -5.69 25.21
N VAL A 400 11.90 -6.41 24.07
CA VAL A 400 11.40 -7.80 24.03
C VAL A 400 12.38 -8.76 24.72
N GLY A 401 13.69 -8.57 24.54
CA GLY A 401 14.72 -9.40 25.20
C GLY A 401 14.68 -9.32 26.72
N ARG A 402 14.40 -8.17 27.32
CA ARG A 402 14.25 -8.00 28.78
C ARG A 402 13.04 -8.74 29.33
N ARG A 403 11.91 -8.78 28.59
CA ARG A 403 10.70 -9.51 29.02
C ARG A 403 10.88 -11.04 29.00
N GLY A 404 11.74 -11.57 28.13
CA GLY A 404 12.04 -13.00 28.07
C GLY A 404 13.03 -13.47 29.14
N VAL A 405 13.67 -12.55 29.85
CA VAL A 405 14.59 -12.88 30.99
C VAL A 405 13.81 -12.84 32.32
N ASP A 406 12.70 -12.07 32.36
CA ASP A 406 11.87 -11.90 33.57
C ASP A 406 10.66 -12.88 33.60
N ALA A 407 10.49 -13.74 32.58
CA ALA A 407 9.46 -14.77 32.47
C ALA A 407 10.06 -16.18 32.58
#